data_a8f706cf4dfa8f1ecf519a1a39fb28c6
#
_entry.id   a8f706cf4dfa8f1ecf519a1a39fb28c6
#
_cell.length_a   1.000
_cell.length_b   1.000
_cell.length_c   1.000
_cell.angle_alpha   90.00
_cell.angle_beta   90.00
_cell.angle_gamma   90.00
#
_symmetry.space_group_name_H-M   'P 1'
#
loop_
_entity.id
_entity.type
_entity.pdbx_description
1 polymer ?
#
loop_
_entity_poly.entity_id
_entity_poly.type
_entity_poly.pdbx_seq_one_letter_code
_entity_poly.pdbx_strand_id
1 'polypeptide(L)'
;VTLFPRLVAALHIARARRALLVPMLGTFVLASACDPAPAVGDGPYAKLLGRAIPKVEEATGLTFKTTPVIATRSRDEVREFLLKQLTSERAATQLAAQERVYKLLGLVPKDADLNPLLRRLLEEQIVGYYDPATKTLYVVEDVKPEILELTVTHELVHALQDQYVNIDSIQAQVGDADRQLAAQAILEGQAVYAQLRASMGETSLRMGGWQRARVAMRDAQEGMPVFSNAPMVVRESLLFPYVGGADFVFRFTQRRPGVDVLQDMPVSSRQLLSDAAYFGRGDSVVAPDARDYPAPVTLPAPSKGRVVASNTFGEFETRLIVFEYIPNELAAGRAAQGVDGDRWALVELPQGDALVWASVWDNAVEAAEFVDQFTEWLRKRHPRIGSRDAIDAPTRTWYAPADSAKGRAARSVIVHVETRGTRPLVVITDAPYGQAAGLIDPARIVIDD
;
A
#
# COMPACT_ATOMS: atom_id res chain seq x y z
N VAL A 1 3.26 -9.17 0.43
CA VAL A 1 2.69 -9.74 -0.78
C VAL A 1 1.54 -8.89 -1.26
N THR A 2 1.84 -7.88 -2.00
CA THR A 2 0.83 -7.10 -2.67
C THR A 2 0.47 -7.82 -3.97
N LEU A 3 -0.66 -8.52 -3.97
CA LEU A 3 -1.36 -8.98 -5.18
C LEU A 3 -1.91 -7.81 -5.99
N PHE A 4 -1.76 -6.63 -5.46
CA PHE A 4 -2.37 -5.38 -5.88
C PHE A 4 -1.63 -4.60 -6.97
N PRO A 5 -0.34 -4.83 -7.32
CA PRO A 5 0.35 -3.94 -8.26
C PRO A 5 -0.25 -3.87 -9.66
N ARG A 6 -0.94 -4.92 -10.10
CA ARG A 6 -1.60 -4.92 -11.43
C ARG A 6 -3.13 -4.75 -11.36
N LEU A 7 -3.67 -4.76 -10.15
CA LEU A 7 -5.11 -4.71 -9.91
C LEU A 7 -5.66 -3.30 -9.82
N VAL A 8 -4.83 -2.34 -9.49
CA VAL A 8 -5.27 -1.04 -8.96
C VAL A 8 -5.08 0.10 -9.95
N ALA A 9 -4.51 -0.16 -11.13
CA ALA A 9 -4.48 0.81 -12.23
C ALA A 9 -5.87 1.32 -12.70
N ALA A 10 -6.93 0.80 -12.09
CA ALA A 10 -8.32 1.10 -12.44
C ALA A 10 -9.10 1.93 -11.41
N LEU A 11 -8.48 2.39 -10.33
CA LEU A 11 -9.15 3.22 -9.31
C LEU A 11 -9.35 4.65 -9.80
N HIS A 12 -10.53 4.97 -10.31
CA HIS A 12 -10.85 6.27 -10.91
C HIS A 12 -11.79 7.10 -10.06
N ILE A 13 -11.43 8.37 -9.89
CA ILE A 13 -12.20 9.41 -9.20
C ILE A 13 -13.42 9.79 -10.06
N ALA A 14 -14.48 8.99 -10.01
CA ALA A 14 -15.62 9.12 -10.92
C ALA A 14 -16.73 10.10 -10.50
N ARG A 15 -16.64 10.81 -9.34
CA ARG A 15 -17.77 11.62 -8.83
C ARG A 15 -17.46 13.02 -8.29
N ALA A 16 -16.32 13.59 -8.52
CA ALA A 16 -16.00 14.96 -8.04
C ALA A 16 -16.56 16.08 -8.92
N ARG A 17 -17.82 15.97 -9.40
CA ARG A 17 -18.47 17.04 -10.16
C ARG A 17 -19.75 17.54 -9.51
N ARG A 18 -19.65 18.20 -8.35
CA ARG A 18 -20.72 19.11 -7.90
C ARG A 18 -20.29 20.40 -7.22
N ALA A 19 -19.04 20.78 -7.26
CA ALA A 19 -18.66 22.08 -6.69
C ALA A 19 -17.39 22.61 -7.35
N LEU A 20 -17.50 23.26 -8.51
CA LEU A 20 -16.55 24.30 -8.94
C LEU A 20 -17.04 24.94 -10.25
N LEU A 21 -18.10 25.78 -10.12
CA LEU A 21 -18.38 26.86 -11.05
C LEU A 21 -18.00 28.15 -10.33
N VAL A 22 -16.84 28.66 -10.66
CA VAL A 22 -16.47 30.07 -10.42
C VAL A 22 -16.02 30.61 -11.76
N PRO A 23 -16.66 31.67 -12.29
CA PRO A 23 -16.24 32.29 -13.53
C PRO A 23 -15.02 33.17 -13.24
N MET A 24 -13.93 32.99 -13.96
CA MET A 24 -12.89 34.00 -14.09
C MET A 24 -12.86 34.52 -15.52
N LEU A 25 -13.22 35.79 -15.62
CA LEU A 25 -13.00 36.68 -16.76
C LEU A 25 -11.50 37.06 -16.85
N GLY A 26 -11.02 37.18 -18.07
CA GLY A 26 -9.95 38.15 -18.33
C GLY A 26 -8.68 37.62 -18.96
N THR A 27 -8.68 37.58 -20.31
CA THR A 27 -7.68 38.08 -21.28
C THR A 27 -6.18 38.12 -20.90
N PHE A 28 -5.31 37.51 -21.65
CA PHE A 28 -4.51 38.09 -22.73
C PHE A 28 -3.61 37.04 -23.41
N VAL A 29 -3.63 37.10 -24.74
CA VAL A 29 -2.86 36.28 -25.67
C VAL A 29 -1.44 36.81 -25.75
N LEU A 30 -0.44 35.95 -25.59
CA LEU A 30 0.85 36.09 -26.23
C LEU A 30 1.19 34.78 -26.91
N ALA A 31 1.22 34.83 -28.23
CA ALA A 31 1.63 33.73 -29.07
C ALA A 31 3.13 33.49 -28.90
N SER A 32 3.47 32.37 -28.27
CA SER A 32 4.80 31.77 -28.40
C SER A 32 4.69 30.64 -29.43
N ALA A 33 5.63 30.63 -30.37
CA ALA A 33 5.72 29.62 -31.41
C ALA A 33 5.76 28.22 -30.78
N CYS A 34 4.71 27.44 -31.07
CA CYS A 34 4.67 26.02 -30.71
C CYS A 34 5.60 25.26 -31.65
N ASP A 35 6.60 24.59 -31.08
CA ASP A 35 7.17 23.44 -31.78
C ASP A 35 6.05 22.41 -32.03
N PRO A 36 5.99 21.79 -33.22
CA PRO A 36 4.95 20.82 -33.52
C PRO A 36 5.05 19.65 -32.55
N ALA A 37 3.99 19.42 -31.78
CA ALA A 37 3.86 18.23 -30.96
C ALA A 37 4.14 16.99 -31.82
N PRO A 38 4.82 15.95 -31.27
CA PRO A 38 5.10 14.72 -32.00
C PRO A 38 3.80 14.19 -32.62
N ALA A 39 3.85 13.75 -33.89
CA ALA A 39 2.69 13.28 -34.62
C ALA A 39 2.07 12.09 -33.87
N VAL A 40 0.97 12.32 -33.19
CA VAL A 40 0.14 11.30 -32.56
C VAL A 40 -0.61 10.60 -33.69
N GLY A 41 -0.47 9.26 -33.82
CA GLY A 41 -1.03 8.48 -34.94
C GLY A 41 -2.52 8.73 -35.22
N ASP A 42 -3.01 8.29 -36.36
CA ASP A 42 -4.36 8.59 -36.92
C ASP A 42 -5.52 7.85 -36.20
N GLY A 43 -5.33 7.32 -34.98
CA GLY A 43 -6.33 6.56 -34.25
C GLY A 43 -7.46 7.42 -33.63
N PRO A 44 -8.56 6.80 -33.17
CA PRO A 44 -9.71 7.48 -32.60
C PRO A 44 -9.39 8.35 -31.39
N TYR A 45 -8.28 8.10 -30.73
CA TYR A 45 -7.80 8.83 -29.54
C TYR A 45 -6.64 9.80 -29.82
N ALA A 46 -6.24 9.97 -31.08
CA ALA A 46 -5.14 10.84 -31.47
C ALA A 46 -5.23 12.26 -30.88
N LYS A 47 -6.43 12.86 -30.94
CA LYS A 47 -6.69 14.20 -30.38
C LYS A 47 -6.58 14.21 -28.85
N LEU A 48 -6.97 13.14 -28.20
CA LEU A 48 -6.89 13.01 -26.72
C LEU A 48 -5.43 12.89 -26.29
N LEU A 49 -4.67 11.99 -26.93
CA LEU A 49 -3.23 11.83 -26.68
C LEU A 49 -2.46 13.13 -26.94
N GLY A 50 -2.75 13.81 -28.06
CA GLY A 50 -2.11 15.09 -28.40
C GLY A 50 -2.31 16.20 -27.34
N ARG A 51 -3.40 16.14 -26.58
CA ARG A 51 -3.65 17.05 -25.45
C ARG A 51 -3.08 16.56 -24.12
N ALA A 52 -3.10 15.24 -23.90
CA ALA A 52 -2.72 14.66 -22.62
C ALA A 52 -1.19 14.50 -22.47
N ILE A 53 -0.49 14.09 -23.54
CA ILE A 53 0.97 13.88 -23.53
C ILE A 53 1.73 15.12 -23.02
N PRO A 54 1.58 16.33 -23.58
CA PRO A 54 2.30 17.50 -23.09
C PRO A 54 2.01 17.85 -21.64
N LYS A 55 0.77 17.61 -21.17
CA LYS A 55 0.39 17.85 -19.77
C LYS A 55 1.04 16.85 -18.83
N VAL A 56 1.15 15.58 -19.25
CA VAL A 56 1.83 14.53 -18.47
C VAL A 56 3.34 14.83 -18.39
N GLU A 57 3.95 15.19 -19.52
CA GLU A 57 5.37 15.57 -19.55
C GLU A 57 5.66 16.78 -18.67
N GLU A 58 4.84 17.83 -18.74
CA GLU A 58 4.96 19.00 -17.86
C GLU A 58 4.76 18.61 -16.38
N ALA A 59 3.77 17.75 -16.09
CA ALA A 59 3.46 17.38 -14.73
C ALA A 59 4.51 16.48 -14.08
N THR A 60 5.15 15.61 -14.85
CA THR A 60 6.17 14.66 -14.36
C THR A 60 7.59 15.21 -14.50
N GLY A 61 7.83 16.14 -15.42
CA GLY A 61 9.17 16.58 -15.79
C GLY A 61 9.93 15.58 -16.67
N LEU A 62 9.28 14.51 -17.12
CA LEU A 62 9.82 13.48 -18.00
C LEU A 62 9.23 13.61 -19.41
N THR A 63 9.96 13.20 -20.43
CA THR A 63 9.48 13.21 -21.83
C THR A 63 9.31 11.81 -22.37
N PHE A 64 8.28 11.58 -23.18
CA PHE A 64 8.10 10.27 -23.82
C PHE A 64 9.24 10.00 -24.83
N LYS A 65 9.94 8.88 -24.65
CA LYS A 65 10.95 8.39 -25.60
C LYS A 65 10.30 7.80 -26.86
N THR A 66 9.10 7.23 -26.66
CA THR A 66 8.27 6.67 -27.75
C THR A 66 6.82 7.05 -27.51
N THR A 67 6.06 7.35 -28.56
CA THR A 67 4.64 7.67 -28.46
C THR A 67 3.87 6.46 -27.92
N PRO A 68 3.08 6.62 -26.85
CA PRO A 68 2.25 5.54 -26.31
C PRO A 68 1.19 5.05 -27.29
N VAL A 69 0.97 3.74 -27.32
CA VAL A 69 -0.13 3.13 -28.08
C VAL A 69 -1.36 3.07 -27.19
N ILE A 70 -2.53 3.44 -27.73
CA ILE A 70 -3.81 3.31 -27.06
C ILE A 70 -4.74 2.45 -27.91
N ALA A 71 -5.44 1.53 -27.26
CA ALA A 71 -6.43 0.65 -27.84
C ALA A 71 -7.66 0.53 -26.94
N THR A 72 -8.78 0.11 -27.53
CA THR A 72 -10.00 -0.21 -26.79
C THR A 72 -10.10 -1.70 -26.53
N ARG A 73 -10.74 -2.05 -25.44
CA ARG A 73 -11.20 -3.38 -25.13
C ARG A 73 -12.61 -3.34 -24.56
N SER A 74 -13.36 -4.39 -24.80
CA SER A 74 -14.62 -4.60 -24.11
C SER A 74 -14.37 -4.78 -22.59
N ARG A 75 -15.39 -4.51 -21.78
CA ARG A 75 -15.32 -4.72 -20.33
C ARG A 75 -14.99 -6.17 -19.97
N ASP A 76 -15.47 -7.13 -20.76
CA ASP A 76 -15.22 -8.55 -20.57
C ASP A 76 -13.76 -8.93 -20.86
N GLU A 77 -13.15 -8.41 -21.92
CA GLU A 77 -11.72 -8.64 -22.23
C GLU A 77 -10.82 -8.06 -21.14
N VAL A 78 -11.14 -6.88 -20.65
CA VAL A 78 -10.40 -6.25 -19.56
C VAL A 78 -10.53 -7.07 -18.28
N ARG A 79 -11.74 -7.53 -17.96
CA ARG A 79 -12.00 -8.43 -16.83
C ARG A 79 -11.21 -9.72 -16.95
N GLU A 80 -11.21 -10.36 -18.12
CA GLU A 80 -10.47 -11.61 -18.36
C GLU A 80 -8.96 -11.41 -18.18
N PHE A 81 -8.39 -10.34 -18.73
CA PHE A 81 -6.98 -10.01 -18.55
C PHE A 81 -6.61 -9.90 -17.07
N LEU A 82 -7.39 -9.16 -16.28
CA LEU A 82 -7.11 -8.97 -14.86
C LEU A 82 -7.32 -10.23 -14.04
N LEU A 83 -8.37 -11.01 -14.36
CA LEU A 83 -8.59 -12.30 -13.72
C LEU A 83 -7.41 -13.26 -13.95
N LYS A 84 -6.83 -13.25 -15.15
CA LYS A 84 -5.65 -14.04 -15.46
C LYS A 84 -4.45 -13.65 -14.59
N GLN A 85 -4.28 -12.37 -14.29
CA GLN A 85 -3.21 -11.90 -13.39
C GLN A 85 -3.43 -12.41 -11.95
N LEU A 86 -4.68 -12.37 -11.45
CA LEU A 86 -5.05 -12.85 -10.12
C LEU A 86 -4.96 -14.36 -9.94
N THR A 87 -5.22 -15.12 -11.00
CA THR A 87 -5.29 -16.57 -10.95
C THR A 87 -3.99 -17.26 -11.28
N SER A 88 -2.89 -16.51 -11.48
CA SER A 88 -1.57 -17.12 -11.56
C SER A 88 -1.31 -17.92 -10.26
N GLU A 89 -0.72 -19.12 -10.36
CA GLU A 89 -0.48 -20.02 -9.22
C GLU A 89 0.24 -19.31 -8.07
N ARG A 90 1.22 -18.49 -8.41
CA ARG A 90 1.96 -17.68 -7.44
C ARG A 90 1.05 -16.68 -6.73
N ALA A 91 0.25 -15.91 -7.48
CA ALA A 91 -0.63 -14.90 -6.93
C ALA A 91 -1.69 -15.54 -6.01
N ALA A 92 -2.29 -16.65 -6.45
CA ALA A 92 -3.27 -17.39 -5.68
C ALA A 92 -2.69 -17.94 -4.36
N THR A 93 -1.47 -18.51 -4.40
CA THR A 93 -0.79 -19.03 -3.21
C THR A 93 -0.50 -17.90 -2.21
N GLN A 94 -0.04 -16.77 -2.69
CA GLN A 94 0.27 -15.61 -1.85
C GLN A 94 -1.00 -15.03 -1.21
N LEU A 95 -2.08 -14.89 -1.99
CA LEU A 95 -3.36 -14.41 -1.48
C LEU A 95 -3.93 -15.34 -0.40
N ALA A 96 -3.87 -16.65 -0.64
CA ALA A 96 -4.35 -17.62 0.34
C ALA A 96 -3.56 -17.57 1.65
N ALA A 97 -2.24 -17.37 1.59
CA ALA A 97 -1.42 -17.19 2.79
C ALA A 97 -1.75 -15.88 3.52
N GLN A 98 -1.89 -14.77 2.79
CA GLN A 98 -2.26 -13.47 3.35
C GLN A 98 -3.64 -13.52 4.02
N GLU A 99 -4.61 -14.16 3.39
CA GLU A 99 -5.95 -14.35 3.96
C GLU A 99 -5.89 -15.12 5.29
N ARG A 100 -5.08 -16.19 5.37
CA ARG A 100 -4.87 -16.93 6.63
C ARG A 100 -4.30 -16.03 7.73
N VAL A 101 -3.30 -15.20 7.40
CA VAL A 101 -2.71 -14.23 8.36
C VAL A 101 -3.73 -13.19 8.80
N TYR A 102 -4.50 -12.62 7.87
CA TYR A 102 -5.54 -11.66 8.19
C TYR A 102 -6.66 -12.25 9.06
N LYS A 103 -7.03 -13.51 8.83
CA LYS A 103 -7.96 -14.25 9.70
C LYS A 103 -7.37 -14.47 11.10
N LEU A 104 -6.09 -14.82 11.19
CA LEU A 104 -5.39 -14.96 12.49
C LEU A 104 -5.36 -13.64 13.25
N LEU A 105 -5.10 -12.53 12.60
CA LEU A 105 -5.11 -11.20 13.18
C LEU A 105 -6.54 -10.63 13.35
N GLY A 106 -7.56 -11.25 12.74
CA GLY A 106 -8.95 -10.79 12.80
C GLY A 106 -9.22 -9.53 12.02
N LEU A 107 -8.40 -9.24 11.02
CA LEU A 107 -8.55 -8.14 10.08
C LEU A 107 -9.62 -8.41 9.02
N VAL A 108 -9.94 -9.69 8.84
CA VAL A 108 -11.05 -10.14 8.00
C VAL A 108 -11.87 -11.20 8.75
N PRO A 109 -13.17 -11.33 8.45
CA PRO A 109 -14.01 -12.40 8.99
C PRO A 109 -13.41 -13.78 8.73
N LYS A 110 -13.69 -14.74 9.60
CA LYS A 110 -13.15 -16.11 9.49
C LYS A 110 -13.62 -16.81 8.21
N ASP A 111 -14.83 -16.55 7.78
CA ASP A 111 -15.48 -17.06 6.57
C ASP A 111 -15.22 -16.21 5.33
N ALA A 112 -14.42 -15.14 5.44
CA ALA A 112 -14.05 -14.32 4.29
C ALA A 112 -13.30 -15.17 3.25
N ASP A 113 -13.58 -14.87 1.98
CA ASP A 113 -12.80 -15.33 0.83
C ASP A 113 -12.35 -14.10 0.04
N LEU A 114 -11.06 -13.81 0.11
CA LEU A 114 -10.50 -12.61 -0.52
C LEU A 114 -10.46 -12.72 -2.04
N ASN A 115 -10.41 -13.91 -2.61
CA ASN A 115 -10.34 -14.07 -4.06
C ASN A 115 -11.61 -13.54 -4.77
N PRO A 116 -12.84 -14.01 -4.46
CA PRO A 116 -14.05 -13.43 -5.04
C PRO A 116 -14.29 -11.97 -4.63
N LEU A 117 -13.85 -11.55 -3.45
CA LEU A 117 -13.95 -10.14 -3.06
C LEU A 117 -13.10 -9.25 -3.97
N LEU A 118 -11.85 -9.62 -4.20
CA LEU A 118 -10.94 -8.86 -5.07
C LEU A 118 -11.44 -8.82 -6.52
N ARG A 119 -12.00 -9.92 -7.02
CA ARG A 119 -12.63 -9.94 -8.34
C ARG A 119 -13.76 -8.92 -8.46
N ARG A 120 -14.67 -8.87 -7.49
CA ARG A 120 -15.77 -7.89 -7.47
C ARG A 120 -15.27 -6.46 -7.34
N LEU A 121 -14.24 -6.21 -6.53
CA LEU A 121 -13.60 -4.90 -6.41
C LEU A 121 -13.02 -4.43 -7.74
N LEU A 122 -12.37 -5.33 -8.49
CA LEU A 122 -11.88 -5.05 -9.83
C LEU A 122 -13.02 -4.71 -10.80
N GLU A 123 -14.05 -5.53 -10.85
CA GLU A 123 -15.20 -5.32 -11.74
C GLU A 123 -15.89 -3.98 -11.47
N GLU A 124 -15.92 -3.54 -10.19
CA GLU A 124 -16.50 -2.24 -9.81
C GLU A 124 -15.65 -1.04 -10.26
N GLN A 125 -14.34 -1.20 -10.35
CA GLN A 125 -13.40 -0.08 -10.45
C GLN A 125 -12.76 0.09 -11.82
N ILE A 126 -12.84 -0.94 -12.68
CA ILE A 126 -12.06 -0.94 -13.90
C ILE A 126 -12.61 -0.01 -15.00
N VAL A 127 -11.74 0.85 -15.52
CA VAL A 127 -12.02 1.78 -16.62
C VAL A 127 -10.97 1.71 -17.73
N GLY A 128 -9.73 1.35 -17.36
CA GLY A 128 -8.61 1.18 -18.29
C GLY A 128 -7.39 0.64 -17.55
N TYR A 129 -6.32 0.35 -18.27
CA TYR A 129 -5.04 -0.05 -17.70
C TYR A 129 -3.91 0.06 -18.72
N TYR A 130 -2.69 0.26 -18.26
CA TYR A 130 -1.50 0.11 -19.07
C TYR A 130 -0.95 -1.31 -18.96
N ASP A 131 -0.61 -1.94 -20.08
CA ASP A 131 0.02 -3.25 -20.13
C ASP A 131 1.51 -3.10 -20.50
N PRO A 132 2.45 -3.28 -19.54
CA PRO A 132 3.87 -3.18 -19.81
C PRO A 132 4.38 -4.22 -20.80
N ALA A 133 3.74 -5.38 -20.91
CA ALA A 133 4.16 -6.44 -21.83
C ALA A 133 3.91 -6.06 -23.30
N THR A 134 2.79 -5.41 -23.59
CA THR A 134 2.41 -4.97 -24.94
C THR A 134 2.73 -3.49 -25.19
N LYS A 135 3.19 -2.74 -24.18
CA LYS A 135 3.43 -1.27 -24.23
C LYS A 135 2.20 -0.50 -24.69
N THR A 136 1.01 -0.99 -24.35
CA THR A 136 -0.27 -0.47 -24.81
C THR A 136 -1.15 -0.06 -23.64
N LEU A 137 -1.76 1.10 -23.77
CA LEU A 137 -2.81 1.58 -22.89
C LEU A 137 -4.14 1.07 -23.42
N TYR A 138 -4.89 0.34 -22.59
CA TYR A 138 -6.22 -0.15 -22.93
C TYR A 138 -7.28 0.63 -22.14
N VAL A 139 -8.33 1.07 -22.85
CA VAL A 139 -9.51 1.72 -22.27
C VAL A 139 -10.76 0.92 -22.58
N VAL A 140 -11.71 0.94 -21.67
CA VAL A 140 -13.00 0.26 -21.86
C VAL A 140 -13.84 1.08 -22.85
N GLU A 141 -14.53 0.40 -23.79
CA GLU A 141 -15.26 1.04 -24.92
C GLU A 141 -16.39 1.98 -24.49
N ASP A 142 -17.06 1.68 -23.36
CA ASP A 142 -18.26 2.37 -22.89
C ASP A 142 -18.00 3.45 -21.81
N VAL A 143 -16.76 3.94 -21.70
CA VAL A 143 -16.37 4.94 -20.70
C VAL A 143 -16.85 6.34 -21.11
N LYS A 144 -17.42 7.07 -20.15
CA LYS A 144 -17.83 8.46 -20.36
C LYS A 144 -16.63 9.35 -20.71
N PRO A 145 -16.78 10.31 -21.63
CA PRO A 145 -15.65 11.14 -22.08
C PRO A 145 -14.88 11.84 -20.96
N GLU A 146 -15.57 12.27 -19.91
CA GLU A 146 -14.95 12.95 -18.78
C GLU A 146 -14.07 12.03 -17.92
N ILE A 147 -14.50 10.77 -17.78
CA ILE A 147 -13.76 9.74 -17.09
C ILE A 147 -12.60 9.26 -17.96
N LEU A 148 -12.85 9.14 -19.26
CA LEU A 148 -11.84 8.72 -20.24
C LEU A 148 -10.60 9.63 -20.21
N GLU A 149 -10.77 10.97 -20.21
CA GLU A 149 -9.63 11.89 -20.18
C GLU A 149 -8.79 11.73 -18.90
N LEU A 150 -9.45 11.57 -17.75
CA LEU A 150 -8.77 11.33 -16.49
C LEU A 150 -8.03 9.99 -16.49
N THR A 151 -8.69 8.92 -16.96
CA THR A 151 -8.11 7.59 -17.09
C THR A 151 -6.89 7.61 -18.00
N VAL A 152 -7.04 8.14 -19.20
CA VAL A 152 -5.93 8.20 -20.16
C VAL A 152 -4.76 9.00 -19.62
N THR A 153 -5.01 10.11 -18.92
CA THR A 153 -3.93 10.89 -18.29
C THR A 153 -3.19 10.07 -17.24
N HIS A 154 -3.90 9.31 -16.41
CA HIS A 154 -3.31 8.42 -15.39
C HIS A 154 -2.47 7.31 -16.04
N GLU A 155 -3.05 6.57 -16.98
CA GLU A 155 -2.39 5.45 -17.65
C GLU A 155 -1.20 5.90 -18.53
N LEU A 156 -1.24 7.12 -19.08
CA LEU A 156 -0.10 7.71 -19.76
C LEU A 156 1.10 7.91 -18.83
N VAL A 157 0.86 8.21 -17.54
CA VAL A 157 1.97 8.27 -16.59
C VAL A 157 2.62 6.91 -16.42
N HIS A 158 1.84 5.83 -16.35
CA HIS A 158 2.41 4.47 -16.29
C HIS A 158 3.17 4.11 -17.57
N ALA A 159 2.64 4.49 -18.74
CA ALA A 159 3.35 4.31 -20.01
C ALA A 159 4.66 5.11 -20.06
N LEU A 160 4.70 6.28 -19.44
CA LEU A 160 5.90 7.09 -19.31
C LEU A 160 6.89 6.47 -18.32
N GLN A 161 6.43 6.10 -17.12
CA GLN A 161 7.25 5.43 -16.10
C GLN A 161 7.96 4.20 -16.66
N ASP A 162 7.24 3.37 -17.44
CA ASP A 162 7.78 2.13 -18.04
C ASP A 162 8.87 2.39 -19.09
N GLN A 163 8.98 3.63 -19.61
CA GLN A 163 10.08 4.03 -20.50
C GLN A 163 11.33 4.44 -19.73
N TYR A 164 11.24 4.68 -18.41
CA TYR A 164 12.35 5.11 -17.56
C TYR A 164 12.79 4.05 -16.55
N VAL A 165 11.86 3.23 -16.07
CA VAL A 165 12.08 2.16 -15.11
C VAL A 165 11.41 0.87 -15.56
N ASN A 166 11.92 -0.27 -15.14
CA ASN A 166 11.27 -1.55 -15.40
C ASN A 166 10.19 -1.80 -14.34
N ILE A 167 8.93 -1.41 -14.63
CA ILE A 167 7.79 -1.54 -13.73
C ILE A 167 7.59 -3.00 -13.29
N ASP A 168 7.69 -3.95 -14.22
CA ASP A 168 7.54 -5.38 -13.91
C ASP A 168 8.59 -5.85 -12.90
N SER A 169 9.84 -5.43 -13.05
CA SER A 169 10.91 -5.77 -12.12
C SER A 169 10.71 -5.15 -10.73
N ILE A 170 10.27 -3.90 -10.68
CA ILE A 170 9.94 -3.20 -9.42
C ILE A 170 8.83 -3.94 -8.67
N GLN A 171 7.80 -4.37 -9.39
CA GLN A 171 6.65 -5.07 -8.82
C GLN A 171 6.90 -6.56 -8.53
N ALA A 172 7.92 -7.17 -9.15
CA ALA A 172 8.22 -8.59 -9.00
C ALA A 172 8.95 -8.97 -7.71
N GLN A 173 9.29 -8.01 -6.85
CA GLN A 173 9.99 -8.27 -5.58
C GLN A 173 9.15 -9.20 -4.69
N VAL A 174 9.81 -10.18 -4.05
CA VAL A 174 9.14 -11.23 -3.27
C VAL A 174 9.66 -11.22 -1.85
N GLY A 175 8.76 -11.47 -0.89
CA GLY A 175 9.14 -11.64 0.50
C GLY A 175 9.37 -10.34 1.27
N ASP A 176 9.00 -9.19 0.67
CA ASP A 176 9.03 -7.89 1.33
C ASP A 176 7.83 -7.08 0.84
N ALA A 177 6.71 -7.25 1.54
CA ALA A 177 5.44 -6.61 1.18
C ALA A 177 5.46 -5.10 1.44
N ASP A 178 6.17 -4.65 2.45
CA ASP A 178 6.30 -3.23 2.76
C ASP A 178 7.06 -2.48 1.67
N ARG A 179 8.16 -3.05 1.20
CA ARG A 179 8.91 -2.51 0.06
C ARG A 179 8.10 -2.51 -1.23
N GLN A 180 7.31 -3.57 -1.48
CA GLN A 180 6.42 -3.62 -2.64
C GLN A 180 5.34 -2.54 -2.56
N LEU A 181 4.74 -2.35 -1.37
CA LEU A 181 3.76 -1.29 -1.13
C LEU A 181 4.37 0.10 -1.37
N ALA A 182 5.58 0.34 -0.88
CA ALA A 182 6.28 1.60 -1.08
C ALA A 182 6.52 1.87 -2.58
N ALA A 183 7.01 0.89 -3.32
CA ALA A 183 7.24 1.02 -4.75
C ALA A 183 5.94 1.29 -5.52
N GLN A 184 4.87 0.55 -5.20
CA GLN A 184 3.56 0.78 -5.79
C GLN A 184 3.01 2.17 -5.46
N ALA A 185 3.18 2.62 -4.22
CA ALA A 185 2.74 3.96 -3.81
C ALA A 185 3.44 5.08 -4.61
N ILE A 186 4.68 4.88 -5.04
CA ILE A 186 5.34 5.86 -5.91
C ILE A 186 4.79 5.82 -7.33
N LEU A 187 4.58 4.63 -7.89
CA LEU A 187 4.04 4.51 -9.24
C LEU A 187 2.63 5.11 -9.33
N GLU A 188 1.73 4.70 -8.45
CA GLU A 188 0.36 5.21 -8.41
C GLU A 188 0.29 6.66 -7.94
N GLY A 189 1.08 7.01 -6.94
CA GLY A 189 1.14 8.36 -6.40
C GLY A 189 1.62 9.39 -7.40
N GLN A 190 2.62 9.08 -8.23
CA GLN A 190 3.07 9.95 -9.31
C GLN A 190 1.98 10.09 -10.39
N ALA A 191 1.27 8.99 -10.71
CA ALA A 191 0.18 9.03 -11.69
C ALA A 191 -0.97 9.92 -11.19
N VAL A 192 -1.40 9.78 -9.93
CA VAL A 192 -2.42 10.65 -9.30
C VAL A 192 -1.95 12.09 -9.22
N TYR A 193 -0.72 12.34 -8.76
CA TYR A 193 -0.17 13.69 -8.66
C TYR A 193 -0.12 14.39 -10.02
N ALA A 194 0.40 13.71 -11.05
CA ALA A 194 0.48 14.24 -12.40
C ALA A 194 -0.91 14.50 -12.99
N GLN A 195 -1.87 13.60 -12.80
CA GLN A 195 -3.26 13.77 -13.22
C GLN A 195 -3.91 15.00 -12.57
N LEU A 196 -3.71 15.20 -11.27
CA LEU A 196 -4.23 16.36 -10.55
C LEU A 196 -3.54 17.66 -10.99
N ARG A 197 -2.22 17.63 -11.16
CA ARG A 197 -1.45 18.77 -11.67
C ARG A 197 -1.88 19.16 -13.07
N ALA A 198 -2.07 18.19 -13.96
CA ALA A 198 -2.56 18.42 -15.33
C ALA A 198 -3.98 18.99 -15.38
N SER A 199 -4.83 18.68 -14.39
CA SER A 199 -6.23 19.11 -14.37
C SER A 199 -6.48 20.44 -13.67
N MET A 200 -5.73 20.77 -12.59
CA MET A 200 -5.97 21.99 -11.79
C MET A 200 -4.76 22.91 -11.65
N GLY A 201 -3.60 22.49 -12.14
CA GLY A 201 -2.36 23.27 -12.08
C GLY A 201 -1.67 23.22 -10.71
N GLU A 202 -0.34 23.41 -10.71
CA GLU A 202 0.51 23.32 -9.52
C GLU A 202 0.13 24.33 -8.43
N THR A 203 -0.12 25.59 -8.81
CA THR A 203 -0.49 26.65 -7.85
C THR A 203 -1.76 26.28 -7.09
N SER A 204 -2.78 25.76 -7.80
CA SER A 204 -4.03 25.34 -7.17
C SER A 204 -3.82 24.15 -6.21
N LEU A 205 -2.98 23.20 -6.57
CA LEU A 205 -2.62 22.07 -5.69
C LEU A 205 -2.00 22.58 -4.38
N ARG A 206 -1.01 23.48 -4.47
CA ARG A 206 -0.32 24.07 -3.29
C ARG A 206 -1.24 24.92 -2.43
N MET A 207 -2.22 25.60 -3.02
CA MET A 207 -3.19 26.46 -2.33
C MET A 207 -4.39 25.66 -1.76
N GLY A 208 -4.18 24.47 -1.26
CA GLY A 208 -5.19 23.63 -0.62
C GLY A 208 -5.94 22.71 -1.59
N GLY A 209 -5.60 22.71 -2.89
CA GLY A 209 -6.16 21.80 -3.88
C GLY A 209 -5.88 20.33 -3.53
N TRP A 210 -4.69 20.04 -3.05
CA TRP A 210 -4.31 18.72 -2.61
C TRP A 210 -5.22 18.17 -1.50
N GLN A 211 -5.50 18.95 -0.47
CA GLN A 211 -6.37 18.52 0.63
C GLN A 211 -7.80 18.23 0.15
N ARG A 212 -8.33 19.08 -0.74
CA ARG A 212 -9.65 18.83 -1.35
C ARG A 212 -9.66 17.59 -2.22
N ALA A 213 -8.59 17.34 -2.99
CA ALA A 213 -8.46 16.15 -3.82
C ALA A 213 -8.43 14.87 -2.96
N ARG A 214 -7.67 14.86 -1.86
CA ARG A 214 -7.63 13.74 -0.90
C ARG A 214 -9.01 13.37 -0.37
N VAL A 215 -9.76 14.36 0.09
CA VAL A 215 -11.13 14.14 0.59
C VAL A 215 -12.01 13.59 -0.53
N ALA A 216 -12.00 14.22 -1.70
CA ALA A 216 -12.80 13.78 -2.84
C ALA A 216 -12.46 12.36 -3.31
N MET A 217 -11.21 11.94 -3.24
CA MET A 217 -10.79 10.56 -3.57
C MET A 217 -11.39 9.56 -2.58
N ARG A 218 -11.34 9.84 -1.27
CA ARG A 218 -11.95 8.98 -0.24
C ARG A 218 -13.47 8.91 -0.40
N ASP A 219 -14.14 10.04 -0.54
CA ASP A 219 -15.59 10.12 -0.73
C ASP A 219 -16.05 9.35 -1.97
N ALA A 220 -15.28 9.41 -3.07
CA ALA A 220 -15.59 8.68 -4.29
C ALA A 220 -15.54 7.16 -4.08
N GLN A 221 -14.57 6.68 -3.32
CA GLN A 221 -14.42 5.25 -2.99
C GLN A 221 -15.53 4.76 -2.03
N GLU A 222 -15.90 5.58 -1.05
CA GLU A 222 -17.02 5.27 -0.14
C GLU A 222 -18.35 5.15 -0.89
N GLY A 223 -18.49 5.82 -2.03
CA GLY A 223 -19.64 5.72 -2.92
C GLY A 223 -19.71 4.43 -3.75
N MET A 224 -18.72 3.54 -3.67
CA MET A 224 -18.66 2.27 -4.37
C MET A 224 -19.13 1.13 -3.45
N PRO A 225 -20.23 0.41 -3.78
CA PRO A 225 -20.84 -0.54 -2.86
C PRO A 225 -19.95 -1.73 -2.47
N VAL A 226 -19.17 -2.29 -3.39
CA VAL A 226 -18.28 -3.40 -3.07
C VAL A 226 -17.12 -2.93 -2.21
N PHE A 227 -16.54 -1.78 -2.56
CA PHE A 227 -15.43 -1.18 -1.82
C PHE A 227 -15.85 -0.79 -0.40
N SER A 228 -16.95 -0.07 -0.24
CA SER A 228 -17.41 0.43 1.07
C SER A 228 -17.76 -0.70 2.06
N ASN A 229 -18.18 -1.87 1.56
CA ASN A 229 -18.47 -3.05 2.37
C ASN A 229 -17.29 -4.01 2.54
N ALA A 230 -16.14 -3.74 1.91
CA ALA A 230 -14.95 -4.57 2.08
C ALA A 230 -14.33 -4.36 3.48
N PRO A 231 -13.62 -5.36 4.04
CA PRO A 231 -12.88 -5.21 5.28
C PRO A 231 -11.93 -4.01 5.24
N MET A 232 -11.78 -3.32 6.39
CA MET A 232 -10.97 -2.10 6.50
C MET A 232 -9.56 -2.29 5.94
N VAL A 233 -8.88 -3.39 6.32
CA VAL A 233 -7.52 -3.68 5.82
C VAL A 233 -7.47 -3.76 4.29
N VAL A 234 -8.50 -4.31 3.63
CA VAL A 234 -8.57 -4.38 2.16
C VAL A 234 -8.75 -2.99 1.56
N ARG A 235 -9.68 -2.20 2.11
CA ARG A 235 -9.95 -0.83 1.65
C ARG A 235 -8.72 0.06 1.75
N GLU A 236 -8.08 0.08 2.92
CA GLU A 236 -6.93 0.95 3.16
C GLU A 236 -5.70 0.50 2.35
N SER A 237 -5.48 -0.80 2.20
CA SER A 237 -4.39 -1.31 1.35
C SER A 237 -4.58 -0.99 -0.13
N LEU A 238 -5.83 -0.92 -0.61
CA LEU A 238 -6.15 -0.49 -1.97
C LEU A 238 -6.01 1.02 -2.15
N LEU A 239 -6.37 1.81 -1.16
CA LEU A 239 -6.40 3.27 -1.25
C LEU A 239 -5.03 3.91 -1.01
N PHE A 240 -4.22 3.33 -0.14
CA PHE A 240 -2.94 3.91 0.29
C PHE A 240 -1.97 4.22 -0.86
N PRO A 241 -1.75 3.36 -1.86
CA PRO A 241 -0.88 3.67 -2.99
C PRO A 241 -1.26 4.96 -3.71
N TYR A 242 -2.54 5.24 -3.84
CA TYR A 242 -3.05 6.44 -4.52
C TYR A 242 -2.98 7.67 -3.64
N VAL A 243 -3.54 7.60 -2.44
CA VAL A 243 -3.64 8.76 -1.55
C VAL A 243 -2.34 9.00 -0.80
N GLY A 244 -1.77 7.98 -0.18
CA GLY A 244 -0.51 8.05 0.55
C GLY A 244 0.68 8.29 -0.38
N GLY A 245 0.68 7.59 -1.53
CA GLY A 245 1.70 7.77 -2.57
C GLY A 245 1.69 9.17 -3.16
N ALA A 246 0.52 9.70 -3.55
CA ALA A 246 0.43 11.07 -4.08
C ALA A 246 0.75 12.13 -3.01
N ASP A 247 0.44 11.89 -1.73
CA ASP A 247 0.85 12.74 -0.63
C ASP A 247 2.38 12.79 -0.50
N PHE A 248 3.03 11.65 -0.60
CA PHE A 248 4.49 11.60 -0.62
C PHE A 248 5.07 12.31 -1.84
N VAL A 249 4.58 12.03 -3.05
CA VAL A 249 5.05 12.69 -4.29
C VAL A 249 4.85 14.20 -4.22
N PHE A 250 3.73 14.67 -3.68
CA PHE A 250 3.47 16.10 -3.45
C PHE A 250 4.51 16.70 -2.51
N ARG A 251 4.85 16.08 -1.38
CA ARG A 251 5.91 16.52 -0.46
C ARG A 251 7.29 16.43 -1.10
N PHE A 252 7.57 15.35 -1.82
CA PHE A 252 8.83 15.13 -2.53
C PHE A 252 9.11 16.26 -3.53
N THR A 253 8.15 16.62 -4.37
CA THR A 253 8.33 17.68 -5.37
C THR A 253 8.58 19.05 -4.76
N GLN A 254 8.11 19.29 -3.53
CA GLN A 254 8.38 20.52 -2.80
C GLN A 254 9.77 20.53 -2.14
N ARG A 255 10.19 19.39 -1.59
CA ARG A 255 11.47 19.23 -0.89
C ARG A 255 12.64 19.00 -1.83
N ARG A 256 12.40 18.43 -3.02
CA ARG A 256 13.41 18.09 -4.04
C ARG A 256 12.96 18.53 -5.44
N PRO A 257 12.82 19.85 -5.67
CA PRO A 257 12.36 20.36 -6.96
C PRO A 257 13.32 19.93 -8.10
N GLY A 258 12.75 19.44 -9.20
CA GLY A 258 13.52 19.03 -10.38
C GLY A 258 14.16 17.64 -10.29
N VAL A 259 13.96 16.91 -9.18
CA VAL A 259 14.40 15.52 -9.04
C VAL A 259 13.25 14.59 -9.43
N ASP A 260 13.55 13.57 -10.24
CA ASP A 260 12.59 12.52 -10.59
C ASP A 260 12.46 11.52 -9.43
N VAL A 261 11.25 11.35 -8.91
CA VAL A 261 10.96 10.45 -7.80
C VAL A 261 11.25 8.98 -8.13
N LEU A 262 11.20 8.61 -9.41
CA LEU A 262 11.51 7.23 -9.86
C LEU A 262 13.00 6.87 -9.70
N GLN A 263 13.88 7.87 -9.68
CA GLN A 263 15.31 7.67 -9.47
C GLN A 263 15.69 7.58 -7.99
N ASP A 264 14.74 7.85 -7.10
CA ASP A 264 14.99 7.96 -5.67
C ASP A 264 13.77 7.52 -4.87
N MET A 265 13.32 6.29 -5.13
CA MET A 265 12.11 5.73 -4.53
C MET A 265 12.32 5.36 -3.06
N PRO A 266 11.33 5.61 -2.19
CA PRO A 266 11.31 5.05 -0.84
C PRO A 266 11.24 3.52 -0.89
N VAL A 267 11.79 2.88 0.13
CA VAL A 267 11.88 1.41 0.22
C VAL A 267 10.97 0.82 1.31
N SER A 268 10.24 1.66 2.04
CA SER A 268 9.32 1.22 3.10
C SER A 268 8.14 2.17 3.24
N SER A 269 7.04 1.68 3.81
CA SER A 269 5.90 2.54 4.16
C SER A 269 6.27 3.58 5.23
N ARG A 270 7.24 3.30 6.10
CA ARG A 270 7.79 4.25 7.05
C ARG A 270 8.36 5.48 6.35
N GLN A 271 9.15 5.29 5.30
CA GLN A 271 9.69 6.41 4.51
C GLN A 271 8.59 7.20 3.78
N LEU A 272 7.48 6.57 3.43
CA LEU A 272 6.31 7.26 2.87
C LEU A 272 5.54 8.08 3.92
N LEU A 273 5.43 7.57 5.14
CA LEU A 273 4.62 8.15 6.20
C LEU A 273 5.36 9.21 7.02
N SER A 274 6.70 9.10 7.11
CA SER A 274 7.55 9.96 7.94
C SER A 274 8.54 10.77 7.10
N ASP A 275 8.39 12.10 7.12
CA ASP A 275 9.39 13.03 6.50
C ASP A 275 10.76 12.83 7.12
N ALA A 276 10.85 12.58 8.43
CA ALA A 276 12.10 12.39 9.12
C ALA A 276 12.85 11.14 8.64
N ALA A 277 12.12 10.06 8.31
CA ALA A 277 12.70 8.81 7.84
C ALA A 277 13.25 8.92 6.41
N TYR A 278 12.61 9.72 5.55
CA TYR A 278 13.04 9.86 4.15
C TYR A 278 13.88 11.09 3.87
N PHE A 279 13.43 12.27 4.31
CA PHE A 279 14.12 13.55 4.05
C PHE A 279 15.11 13.94 5.14
N GLY A 280 15.04 13.33 6.31
CA GLY A 280 15.75 13.74 7.50
C GLY A 280 15.00 14.78 8.32
N ARG A 281 15.56 15.12 9.47
CA ARG A 281 14.98 16.12 10.38
C ARG A 281 15.38 17.53 9.95
N GLY A 282 14.42 18.45 9.94
CA GLY A 282 14.63 19.87 9.57
C GLY A 282 14.45 20.15 8.08
N ASP A 283 15.00 21.26 7.62
CA ASP A 283 14.80 21.74 6.25
C ASP A 283 15.78 21.17 5.22
N SER A 284 16.92 20.67 5.68
CA SER A 284 17.91 20.04 4.81
C SER A 284 17.53 18.61 4.51
N VAL A 285 17.57 18.24 3.22
CA VAL A 285 17.35 16.85 2.80
C VAL A 285 18.64 16.07 2.98
N VAL A 286 18.54 14.95 3.71
CA VAL A 286 19.69 14.05 3.93
C VAL A 286 20.05 13.29 2.63
N ALA A 287 21.32 12.93 2.53
CA ALA A 287 21.79 12.05 1.47
C ALA A 287 21.13 10.63 1.58
N PRO A 288 20.99 9.90 0.48
CA PRO A 288 20.35 8.59 0.51
C PRO A 288 20.90 7.63 1.56
N ASP A 289 22.21 7.59 1.74
CA ASP A 289 22.91 6.76 2.73
C ASP A 289 22.68 7.17 4.21
N ALA A 290 22.10 8.35 4.44
CA ALA A 290 21.74 8.84 5.76
C ALA A 290 20.23 8.75 6.06
N ARG A 291 19.48 8.04 5.20
CA ARG A 291 18.07 7.79 5.42
C ARG A 291 17.86 6.63 6.39
N ASP A 292 16.65 6.59 6.90
CA ASP A 292 16.22 5.52 7.77
C ASP A 292 15.73 4.33 6.92
N TYR A 293 16.52 3.27 6.86
CA TYR A 293 16.21 2.05 6.15
C TYR A 293 15.77 0.96 7.12
N PRO A 294 14.73 0.17 6.77
CA PRO A 294 14.30 -0.90 7.64
C PRO A 294 15.38 -1.96 7.81
N ALA A 295 15.63 -2.34 9.07
CA ALA A 295 16.55 -3.40 9.41
C ALA A 295 16.04 -4.76 8.89
N PRO A 296 16.84 -5.52 8.14
CA PRO A 296 16.44 -6.87 7.73
C PRO A 296 16.31 -7.79 8.94
N VAL A 297 15.16 -8.44 9.08
CA VAL A 297 14.89 -9.40 10.15
C VAL A 297 14.76 -10.80 9.57
N THR A 298 15.53 -11.75 10.12
CA THR A 298 15.48 -13.16 9.73
C THR A 298 15.00 -14.03 10.88
N LEU A 299 13.89 -14.74 10.68
CA LEU A 299 13.35 -15.68 11.64
C LEU A 299 14.03 -17.03 11.52
N PRO A 300 14.40 -17.69 12.63
CA PRO A 300 14.88 -19.07 12.60
C PRO A 300 13.75 -20.03 12.22
N ALA A 301 14.09 -21.24 11.81
CA ALA A 301 13.11 -22.28 11.56
C ALA A 301 12.33 -22.58 12.87
N PRO A 302 11.00 -22.76 12.80
CA PRO A 302 10.19 -23.13 13.95
C PRO A 302 10.59 -24.53 14.45
N SER A 303 10.43 -24.77 15.74
CA SER A 303 10.75 -26.07 16.38
C SER A 303 9.83 -27.20 15.91
N LYS A 304 8.67 -26.86 15.38
CA LYS A 304 7.65 -27.78 14.87
C LYS A 304 6.80 -27.08 13.81
N GLY A 305 6.13 -27.88 12.97
CA GLY A 305 5.31 -27.36 11.89
C GLY A 305 6.14 -26.98 10.66
N ARG A 306 5.47 -26.34 9.71
CA ARG A 306 6.05 -25.94 8.41
C ARG A 306 5.74 -24.46 8.14
N VAL A 307 6.74 -23.70 7.80
CA VAL A 307 6.53 -22.32 7.32
C VAL A 307 5.83 -22.38 5.95
N VAL A 308 4.65 -21.79 5.87
CA VAL A 308 3.85 -21.72 4.65
C VAL A 308 4.15 -20.44 3.87
N ALA A 309 4.34 -19.34 4.60
CA ALA A 309 4.68 -18.05 4.03
C ALA A 309 5.45 -17.21 5.06
N SER A 310 6.25 -16.28 4.57
CA SER A 310 6.94 -15.28 5.37
C SER A 310 7.01 -13.98 4.61
N ASN A 311 6.78 -12.84 5.31
CA ASN A 311 6.78 -11.52 4.70
C ASN A 311 6.98 -10.42 5.77
N THR A 312 6.83 -9.15 5.40
CA THR A 312 6.87 -7.97 6.25
C THR A 312 5.47 -7.34 6.35
N PHE A 313 5.20 -6.61 7.43
CA PHE A 313 4.03 -5.73 7.56
C PHE A 313 4.42 -4.27 7.32
N GLY A 314 5.58 -3.84 7.82
CA GLY A 314 5.99 -2.45 7.82
C GLY A 314 5.13 -1.56 8.73
N GLU A 315 5.36 -0.26 8.69
CA GLU A 315 4.65 0.71 9.53
C GLU A 315 3.17 0.82 9.14
N PHE A 316 2.86 0.83 7.84
CA PHE A 316 1.49 1.01 7.37
C PHE A 316 0.56 -0.14 7.80
N GLU A 317 0.95 -1.38 7.57
CA GLU A 317 0.11 -2.53 7.90
C GLU A 317 0.06 -2.77 9.42
N THR A 318 1.16 -2.51 10.15
CA THR A 318 1.18 -2.49 11.62
C THR A 318 0.16 -1.51 12.18
N ARG A 319 0.05 -0.31 11.59
CA ARG A 319 -0.98 0.69 11.92
C ARG A 319 -2.39 0.13 11.69
N LEU A 320 -2.65 -0.54 10.58
CA LEU A 320 -3.96 -1.13 10.29
C LEU A 320 -4.31 -2.26 11.27
N ILE A 321 -3.34 -3.09 11.65
CA ILE A 321 -3.50 -4.16 12.65
C ILE A 321 -4.01 -3.57 13.96
N VAL A 322 -3.39 -2.50 14.44
CA VAL A 322 -3.80 -1.84 15.69
C VAL A 322 -5.18 -1.17 15.53
N PHE A 323 -5.38 -0.45 14.42
CA PHE A 323 -6.61 0.32 14.15
C PHE A 323 -7.86 -0.56 14.11
N GLU A 324 -7.77 -1.80 13.66
CA GLU A 324 -8.93 -2.71 13.55
C GLU A 324 -9.72 -2.85 14.86
N TYR A 325 -9.03 -2.91 16.00
CA TYR A 325 -9.66 -3.04 17.32
C TYR A 325 -9.56 -1.77 18.17
N ILE A 326 -8.72 -0.82 17.76
CA ILE A 326 -8.54 0.48 18.40
C ILE A 326 -8.74 1.55 17.31
N PRO A 327 -10.00 1.85 16.93
CA PRO A 327 -10.31 2.75 15.81
C PRO A 327 -10.04 4.21 16.18
N ASN A 328 -8.78 4.50 16.46
CA ASN A 328 -8.23 5.82 16.73
C ASN A 328 -6.96 5.99 15.91
N GLU A 329 -7.02 6.84 14.88
CA GLU A 329 -5.90 7.05 13.94
C GLU A 329 -4.61 7.51 14.63
N LEU A 330 -4.74 8.38 15.65
CA LEU A 330 -3.58 8.88 16.38
C LEU A 330 -2.93 7.78 17.23
N ALA A 331 -3.74 6.97 17.93
CA ALA A 331 -3.24 5.86 18.74
C ALA A 331 -2.59 4.78 17.86
N ALA A 332 -3.24 4.40 16.77
CA ALA A 332 -2.71 3.42 15.82
C ALA A 332 -1.44 3.92 15.12
N GLY A 333 -1.41 5.21 14.75
CA GLY A 333 -0.22 5.84 14.18
C GLY A 333 0.97 5.82 15.14
N ARG A 334 0.78 6.21 16.40
CA ARG A 334 1.84 6.14 17.42
C ARG A 334 2.32 4.73 17.69
N ALA A 335 1.40 3.77 17.77
CA ALA A 335 1.75 2.37 18.01
C ALA A 335 2.59 1.73 16.90
N ALA A 336 2.51 2.24 15.68
CA ALA A 336 3.30 1.75 14.54
C ALA A 336 4.54 2.58 14.26
N GLN A 337 4.58 3.81 14.76
CA GLN A 337 5.71 4.71 14.59
C GLN A 337 6.98 4.11 15.19
N GLY A 338 8.09 4.20 14.47
CA GLY A 338 9.39 3.70 14.93
C GLY A 338 9.63 2.21 14.69
N VAL A 339 8.72 1.52 13.96
CA VAL A 339 9.05 0.17 13.48
C VAL A 339 10.20 0.28 12.47
N ASP A 340 11.36 -0.23 12.86
CA ASP A 340 12.62 -0.15 12.10
C ASP A 340 12.86 -1.38 11.23
N GLY A 341 11.96 -2.33 11.23
CA GLY A 341 11.96 -3.54 10.42
C GLY A 341 11.16 -4.64 11.07
N ASP A 342 10.69 -5.55 10.26
CA ASP A 342 9.92 -6.67 10.77
C ASP A 342 9.98 -7.89 9.86
N ARG A 343 9.60 -9.03 10.41
CA ARG A 343 9.37 -10.26 9.67
C ARG A 343 8.30 -11.09 10.34
N TRP A 344 7.31 -11.53 9.60
CA TRP A 344 6.37 -12.53 10.05
C TRP A 344 6.50 -13.86 9.30
N ALA A 345 6.09 -14.93 9.96
CA ALA A 345 5.97 -16.26 9.37
C ALA A 345 4.63 -16.90 9.75
N LEU A 346 3.92 -17.43 8.74
CA LEU A 346 2.77 -18.29 8.92
C LEU A 346 3.25 -19.73 9.04
N VAL A 347 3.02 -20.34 10.20
CA VAL A 347 3.44 -21.71 10.50
C VAL A 347 2.21 -22.62 10.56
N GLU A 348 2.19 -23.63 9.73
CA GLU A 348 1.16 -24.65 9.73
C GLU A 348 1.49 -25.74 10.75
N LEU A 349 0.60 -25.91 11.71
CA LEU A 349 0.67 -26.94 12.76
C LEU A 349 -0.51 -27.91 12.62
N PRO A 350 -0.42 -29.15 13.14
CA PRO A 350 -1.55 -30.10 13.08
C PRO A 350 -2.84 -29.57 13.75
N GLN A 351 -2.71 -28.66 14.72
CA GLN A 351 -3.84 -28.07 15.46
C GLN A 351 -4.37 -26.78 14.82
N GLY A 352 -3.78 -26.30 13.73
CA GLY A 352 -4.11 -25.08 13.03
C GLY A 352 -2.94 -24.11 12.91
N ASP A 353 -3.17 -22.97 12.33
CA ASP A 353 -2.14 -22.00 12.00
C ASP A 353 -1.61 -21.25 13.21
N ALA A 354 -0.31 -20.99 13.18
CA ALA A 354 0.37 -20.05 14.06
C ALA A 354 0.98 -18.89 13.26
N LEU A 355 1.02 -17.71 13.87
CA LEU A 355 1.73 -16.53 13.40
C LEU A 355 2.90 -16.26 14.33
N VAL A 356 4.10 -16.17 13.78
CA VAL A 356 5.27 -15.61 14.43
C VAL A 356 5.56 -14.27 13.79
N TRP A 357 5.71 -13.21 14.59
CA TRP A 357 6.01 -11.87 14.10
C TRP A 357 7.10 -11.26 14.99
N ALA A 358 8.24 -10.95 14.42
CA ALA A 358 9.33 -10.21 15.03
C ALA A 358 9.43 -8.82 14.45
N SER A 359 9.48 -7.79 15.28
CA SER A 359 9.63 -6.39 14.89
C SER A 359 10.72 -5.70 15.69
N VAL A 360 11.53 -4.92 15.00
CA VAL A 360 12.61 -4.10 15.54
C VAL A 360 12.13 -2.66 15.63
N TRP A 361 12.57 -1.93 16.66
CA TRP A 361 12.10 -0.59 16.97
C TRP A 361 13.25 0.39 17.16
N ASP A 362 13.04 1.66 16.84
CA ASP A 362 14.04 2.71 16.99
C ASP A 362 14.54 2.86 18.43
N ASN A 363 13.62 2.73 19.39
CA ASN A 363 13.91 2.88 20.80
C ASN A 363 12.89 2.16 21.69
N ALA A 364 13.23 2.05 22.97
CA ALA A 364 12.42 1.34 23.96
C ALA A 364 11.04 1.98 24.22
N VAL A 365 10.88 3.29 23.99
CA VAL A 365 9.59 3.97 24.19
C VAL A 365 8.61 3.55 23.12
N GLU A 366 9.01 3.56 21.86
CA GLU A 366 8.15 3.17 20.72
C GLU A 366 7.81 1.67 20.77
N ALA A 367 8.78 0.82 21.14
CA ALA A 367 8.50 -0.59 21.37
C ALA A 367 7.47 -0.80 22.50
N ALA A 368 7.58 -0.05 23.60
CA ALA A 368 6.63 -0.11 24.73
C ALA A 368 5.24 0.39 24.31
N GLU A 369 5.14 1.51 23.57
CA GLU A 369 3.88 2.03 23.03
C GLU A 369 3.18 0.99 22.13
N PHE A 370 3.93 0.31 21.28
CA PHE A 370 3.38 -0.78 20.49
C PHE A 370 2.88 -1.94 21.34
N VAL A 371 3.68 -2.42 22.30
CA VAL A 371 3.31 -3.55 23.17
C VAL A 371 2.08 -3.24 24.01
N ASP A 372 1.96 -2.00 24.50
CA ASP A 372 0.78 -1.56 25.24
C ASP A 372 -0.48 -1.54 24.35
N GLN A 373 -0.40 -0.98 23.15
CA GLN A 373 -1.51 -0.97 22.21
C GLN A 373 -1.84 -2.38 21.71
N PHE A 374 -0.86 -3.22 21.45
CA PHE A 374 -1.07 -4.62 21.09
C PHE A 374 -1.73 -5.42 22.22
N THR A 375 -1.35 -5.15 23.47
CA THR A 375 -1.99 -5.75 24.65
C THR A 375 -3.47 -5.35 24.75
N GLU A 376 -3.79 -4.07 24.52
CA GLU A 376 -5.17 -3.59 24.47
C GLU A 376 -5.94 -4.19 23.28
N TRP A 377 -5.30 -4.29 22.12
CA TRP A 377 -5.81 -4.98 20.95
C TRP A 377 -6.17 -6.44 21.26
N LEU A 378 -5.28 -7.18 21.96
CA LEU A 378 -5.55 -8.55 22.41
C LEU A 378 -6.80 -8.63 23.29
N ARG A 379 -6.95 -7.70 24.25
CA ARG A 379 -8.10 -7.65 25.16
C ARG A 379 -9.41 -7.37 24.44
N LYS A 380 -9.40 -6.43 23.51
CA LYS A 380 -10.59 -6.10 22.69
C LYS A 380 -10.97 -7.24 21.76
N ARG A 381 -9.98 -7.87 21.15
CA ARG A 381 -10.20 -9.04 20.30
C ARG A 381 -10.69 -10.26 21.08
N HIS A 382 -10.12 -10.50 22.26
CA HIS A 382 -10.39 -11.63 23.13
C HIS A 382 -10.82 -11.17 24.53
N PRO A 383 -12.09 -10.77 24.74
CA PRO A 383 -12.51 -10.18 26.03
C PRO A 383 -12.28 -11.05 27.28
N ARG A 384 -12.08 -12.35 27.09
CA ARG A 384 -11.77 -13.29 28.18
C ARG A 384 -10.30 -13.72 28.22
N ILE A 385 -9.41 -12.99 27.53
CA ILE A 385 -7.97 -13.28 27.55
C ILE A 385 -7.39 -12.95 28.91
N GLY A 386 -6.45 -13.76 29.38
CA GLY A 386 -5.74 -13.54 30.63
C GLY A 386 -4.28 -13.90 30.54
N SER A 387 -3.46 -13.29 31.37
CA SER A 387 -2.07 -13.63 31.59
C SER A 387 -1.84 -13.80 33.09
N ARG A 388 -0.92 -14.70 33.47
CA ARG A 388 -0.46 -14.88 34.85
C ARG A 388 0.90 -14.23 35.10
N ASP A 389 1.54 -13.74 34.05
CA ASP A 389 2.85 -13.12 34.11
C ASP A 389 2.74 -11.69 34.64
N ALA A 390 3.82 -11.21 35.29
CA ALA A 390 3.91 -9.81 35.70
C ALA A 390 3.80 -8.85 34.51
N ILE A 391 3.32 -7.64 34.77
CA ILE A 391 3.06 -6.68 33.70
C ILE A 391 4.35 -6.20 33.01
N ASP A 392 5.44 -6.21 33.72
CA ASP A 392 6.80 -5.82 33.30
C ASP A 392 7.68 -7.00 32.92
N ALA A 393 7.13 -8.23 32.90
CA ALA A 393 7.90 -9.39 32.51
C ALA A 393 8.36 -9.29 31.06
N PRO A 394 9.64 -9.58 30.74
CA PRO A 394 10.14 -9.51 29.37
C PRO A 394 9.47 -10.51 28.43
N THR A 395 8.86 -11.56 28.99
CA THR A 395 8.03 -12.51 28.25
C THR A 395 6.69 -12.66 28.95
N ARG A 396 5.62 -12.42 28.21
CA ARG A 396 4.25 -12.54 28.72
C ARG A 396 3.47 -13.52 27.87
N THR A 397 2.82 -14.48 28.52
CA THR A 397 1.97 -15.47 27.89
C THR A 397 0.50 -15.12 28.16
N TRP A 398 -0.26 -15.01 27.11
CA TRP A 398 -1.68 -14.75 27.13
C TRP A 398 -2.46 -15.99 26.70
N TYR A 399 -3.54 -16.29 27.40
CA TYR A 399 -4.42 -17.41 27.11
C TYR A 399 -5.80 -16.90 26.73
N ALA A 400 -6.17 -17.07 25.47
CA ALA A 400 -7.48 -16.75 24.94
C ALA A 400 -8.31 -18.02 24.88
N PRO A 401 -9.40 -18.17 25.67
CA PRO A 401 -10.28 -19.32 25.57
C PRO A 401 -11.03 -19.32 24.25
N ALA A 402 -11.53 -20.47 23.85
CA ALA A 402 -12.39 -20.58 22.69
C ALA A 402 -13.64 -19.69 22.84
N ASP A 403 -14.08 -19.11 21.73
CA ASP A 403 -15.31 -18.37 21.61
C ASP A 403 -16.15 -18.97 20.49
N SER A 404 -17.03 -19.91 20.86
CA SER A 404 -17.88 -20.62 19.91
C SER A 404 -18.86 -19.71 19.21
N ALA A 405 -19.35 -18.65 19.87
CA ALA A 405 -20.24 -17.67 19.26
C ALA A 405 -19.59 -16.90 18.10
N LYS A 406 -18.28 -16.70 18.17
CA LYS A 406 -17.48 -16.07 17.12
C LYS A 406 -16.66 -17.08 16.30
N GLY A 407 -16.89 -18.38 16.49
CA GLY A 407 -16.16 -19.44 15.81
C GLY A 407 -14.65 -19.43 16.08
N ARG A 408 -14.17 -18.86 17.18
CA ARG A 408 -12.75 -18.75 17.51
C ARG A 408 -12.27 -19.93 18.36
N ALA A 409 -11.20 -20.59 17.92
CA ALA A 409 -10.53 -21.61 18.70
C ALA A 409 -9.73 -20.98 19.85
N ALA A 410 -9.44 -21.77 20.89
CA ALA A 410 -8.55 -21.32 21.97
C ALA A 410 -7.12 -21.10 21.46
N ARG A 411 -6.47 -20.05 21.97
CA ARG A 411 -5.11 -19.67 21.54
C ARG A 411 -4.21 -19.34 22.72
N SER A 412 -2.93 -19.48 22.48
CA SER A 412 -1.87 -18.94 23.34
C SER A 412 -1.11 -17.89 22.54
N VAL A 413 -0.95 -16.70 23.13
CA VAL A 413 -0.17 -15.62 22.53
C VAL A 413 0.98 -15.30 23.47
N ILE A 414 2.21 -15.35 22.95
CA ILE A 414 3.41 -14.96 23.67
C ILE A 414 3.90 -13.64 23.09
N VAL A 415 4.15 -12.66 23.94
CA VAL A 415 4.84 -11.41 23.62
C VAL A 415 6.16 -11.41 24.37
N HIS A 416 7.25 -11.43 23.64
CA HIS A 416 8.61 -11.37 24.19
C HIS A 416 9.25 -10.05 23.77
N VAL A 417 9.89 -9.37 24.71
CA VAL A 417 10.58 -8.10 24.48
C VAL A 417 12.00 -8.20 24.99
N GLU A 418 12.96 -7.90 24.16
CA GLU A 418 14.37 -7.82 24.54
C GLU A 418 15.08 -6.69 23.79
N THR A 419 16.28 -6.34 24.19
CA THR A 419 17.12 -5.36 23.50
C THR A 419 18.29 -6.07 22.83
N ARG A 420 18.50 -5.81 21.54
CA ARG A 420 19.60 -6.30 20.72
C ARG A 420 20.53 -5.14 20.36
N GLY A 421 21.68 -5.07 21.01
CA GLY A 421 22.52 -3.87 20.91
C GLY A 421 21.77 -2.64 21.42
N THR A 422 21.44 -1.71 20.52
CA THR A 422 20.64 -0.51 20.83
C THR A 422 19.18 -0.62 20.39
N ARG A 423 18.81 -1.69 19.68
CA ARG A 423 17.49 -1.87 19.07
C ARG A 423 16.60 -2.77 19.91
N PRO A 424 15.42 -2.33 20.33
CA PRO A 424 14.42 -3.21 20.94
C PRO A 424 13.85 -4.17 19.88
N LEU A 425 13.69 -5.43 20.29
CA LEU A 425 13.05 -6.50 19.53
C LEU A 425 11.79 -6.93 20.25
N VAL A 426 10.67 -6.92 19.55
CA VAL A 426 9.39 -7.47 20.02
C VAL A 426 9.05 -8.70 19.19
N VAL A 427 8.82 -9.84 19.84
CA VAL A 427 8.45 -11.09 19.19
C VAL A 427 7.08 -11.53 19.67
N ILE A 428 6.13 -11.63 18.73
CA ILE A 428 4.79 -12.12 18.97
C ILE A 428 4.65 -13.51 18.38
N THR A 429 4.21 -14.47 19.20
CA THR A 429 3.87 -15.82 18.76
C THR A 429 2.42 -16.11 19.11
N ASP A 430 1.53 -16.08 18.13
CA ASP A 430 0.12 -16.44 18.27
C ASP A 430 -0.10 -17.84 17.68
N ALA A 431 -0.47 -18.81 18.50
CA ALA A 431 -0.60 -20.21 18.11
C ALA A 431 -1.83 -20.88 18.75
N PRO A 432 -2.29 -22.02 18.23
CA PRO A 432 -3.28 -22.83 18.90
C PRO A 432 -2.90 -23.09 20.37
N TYR A 433 -3.90 -23.23 21.25
CA TYR A 433 -3.69 -23.35 22.68
C TYR A 433 -2.60 -24.38 23.04
N GLY A 434 -1.64 -23.96 23.86
CA GLY A 434 -0.50 -24.77 24.28
C GLY A 434 0.59 -24.98 23.21
N GLN A 435 0.48 -24.38 22.04
CA GLN A 435 1.44 -24.57 20.93
C GLN A 435 2.44 -23.42 20.76
N ALA A 436 2.25 -22.27 21.42
CA ALA A 436 3.12 -21.10 21.26
C ALA A 436 4.49 -21.24 21.93
N ALA A 437 4.52 -21.87 23.13
CA ALA A 437 5.77 -22.01 23.87
C ALA A 437 6.81 -22.83 23.10
N GLY A 438 8.02 -22.25 22.96
CA GLY A 438 9.14 -22.87 22.26
C GLY A 438 8.93 -23.08 20.76
N LEU A 439 7.87 -22.49 20.15
CA LEU A 439 7.67 -22.58 18.71
C LEU A 439 8.79 -21.89 17.94
N ILE A 440 9.22 -20.73 18.42
CA ILE A 440 10.38 -20.01 17.93
C ILE A 440 11.33 -19.74 19.10
N ASP A 441 12.63 -19.71 18.83
CA ASP A 441 13.64 -19.27 19.78
C ASP A 441 14.02 -17.81 19.46
N PRO A 442 13.60 -16.82 20.28
CA PRO A 442 13.93 -15.43 20.05
C PRO A 442 15.43 -15.17 19.95
N ALA A 443 16.25 -15.90 20.73
CA ALA A 443 17.71 -15.74 20.74
C ALA A 443 18.37 -16.01 19.36
N ARG A 444 17.70 -16.75 18.48
CA ARG A 444 18.17 -17.11 17.14
C ARG A 444 17.65 -16.18 16.03
N ILE A 445 16.85 -15.18 16.38
CA ILE A 445 16.44 -14.15 15.38
C ILE A 445 17.68 -13.32 15.05
N VAL A 446 17.91 -13.11 13.76
CA VAL A 446 19.00 -12.28 13.25
C VAL A 446 18.44 -10.93 12.80
N ILE A 447 19.11 -9.87 13.21
CA ILE A 447 18.85 -8.50 12.76
C ILE A 447 20.16 -8.07 12.07
N ASP A 448 20.09 -7.84 10.79
CA ASP A 448 21.23 -7.34 10.02
C ASP A 448 21.28 -5.80 10.12
N ASP A 449 22.52 -5.24 10.11
CA ASP A 449 22.75 -3.79 10.19
C ASP A 449 22.60 -3.10 8.83
#